data_40df90d9ab98f736329db361cc479249
#
_entry.id   40df90d9ab98f736329db361cc479249
#
_cell.length_a   1.000
_cell.length_b   1.000
_cell.length_c   1.000
_cell.angle_alpha   90.00
_cell.angle_beta   90.00
_cell.angle_gamma   90.00
#
_symmetry.space_group_name_H-M   'P 1'
#
loop_
_entity.id
_entity.type
_entity.pdbx_description
1 polymer ?
#
loop_
_entity_poly.entity_id
_entity_poly.type
_entity_poly.pdbx_seq_one_letter_code
_entity_poly.pdbx_strand_id
1 'polypeptide(L)'
;MLRRTLFAVLLIALPGAVMPRSPAARFSAETLPNQTLRVMTYNIHVGVGMDKKLDLARIAGVINAQHPDLVGLQEVDRGVTRTQGIDEIAELAKLTRMDYAFAFNLRYQGGQYGVAILSRFPIRATDHRLFQNTREAERRGFIRAEVSVDGRLLNFVTTHLDYQYEDGRLFEAEQLLSALKDVKGPLIVVGDFNDIPAGRAHQLMRYQFGDAWIEDRSTEEGFSYPADKPAKRIDYIFFRSIDRVRTKRAWIVNTLASDHVPVVADLEIKT
;
A
#
# COMPACT_ATOMS: atom_id res chain seq x y z
N MET A 1 -69.22 -48.61 -51.38
CA MET A 1 -69.30 -47.24 -51.93
C MET A 1 -68.94 -46.25 -50.78
N LEU A 2 -67.69 -45.82 -50.65
CA LEU A 2 -67.26 -44.91 -49.62
C LEU A 2 -67.14 -43.50 -50.22
N ARG A 3 -67.93 -42.57 -49.73
CA ARG A 3 -67.79 -41.14 -50.08
C ARG A 3 -66.69 -40.52 -49.24
N ARG A 4 -65.65 -39.98 -49.89
CA ARG A 4 -64.56 -39.13 -49.29
C ARG A 4 -65.05 -37.70 -49.27
N THR A 5 -65.17 -37.15 -48.06
CA THR A 5 -65.41 -35.70 -47.86
C THR A 5 -64.08 -35.00 -47.74
N LEU A 6 -63.74 -34.06 -48.64
CA LEU A 6 -62.60 -33.14 -48.53
C LEU A 6 -63.01 -32.01 -47.58
N PHE A 7 -62.14 -31.78 -46.54
CA PHE A 7 -62.14 -30.55 -45.74
C PHE A 7 -61.11 -29.65 -46.29
N ALA A 8 -61.53 -28.47 -46.76
CA ALA A 8 -60.64 -27.38 -47.11
C ALA A 8 -60.25 -26.58 -45.85
N VAL A 9 -58.99 -26.53 -45.48
CA VAL A 9 -58.47 -25.68 -44.36
C VAL A 9 -58.11 -24.32 -44.95
N LEU A 10 -58.85 -23.33 -44.53
CA LEU A 10 -58.57 -21.90 -44.86
C LEU A 10 -57.51 -21.35 -43.91
N LEU A 11 -56.27 -21.10 -44.40
CA LEU A 11 -55.22 -20.43 -43.63
C LEU A 11 -55.45 -18.92 -43.67
N ILE A 12 -55.84 -18.35 -42.54
CA ILE A 12 -55.90 -16.89 -42.34
C ILE A 12 -54.50 -16.42 -41.90
N ALA A 13 -53.80 -15.68 -42.76
CA ALA A 13 -52.57 -15.00 -42.42
C ALA A 13 -52.87 -13.75 -41.60
N LEU A 14 -52.43 -13.74 -40.32
CA LEU A 14 -52.45 -12.54 -39.50
C LEU A 14 -51.29 -11.62 -39.86
N PRO A 15 -51.49 -10.28 -39.96
CA PRO A 15 -50.38 -9.32 -40.23
C PRO A 15 -49.45 -9.28 -39.01
N GLY A 16 -48.14 -9.50 -39.23
CA GLY A 16 -47.09 -9.43 -38.21
C GLY A 16 -46.98 -7.99 -37.63
N ALA A 17 -47.26 -7.85 -36.35
CA ALA A 17 -47.01 -6.60 -35.64
C ALA A 17 -45.49 -6.39 -35.56
N VAL A 18 -44.99 -5.34 -36.22
CA VAL A 18 -43.62 -4.85 -36.09
C VAL A 18 -43.52 -4.17 -34.73
N MET A 19 -42.88 -4.83 -33.75
CA MET A 19 -42.56 -4.20 -32.47
C MET A 19 -41.45 -3.15 -32.68
N PRO A 20 -41.61 -1.93 -32.14
CA PRO A 20 -40.54 -0.93 -32.19
C PRO A 20 -39.35 -1.44 -31.37
N ARG A 21 -38.17 -1.51 -31.99
CA ARG A 21 -36.92 -1.78 -31.28
C ARG A 21 -36.66 -0.63 -30.31
N SER A 22 -36.72 -0.90 -29.00
CA SER A 22 -36.19 0.04 -27.99
C SER A 22 -34.78 0.44 -28.34
N PRO A 23 -34.44 1.74 -28.31
CA PRO A 23 -33.07 2.16 -28.48
C PRO A 23 -32.23 1.51 -27.37
N ALA A 24 -31.21 0.73 -27.74
CA ALA A 24 -30.25 0.20 -26.80
C ALA A 24 -29.70 1.40 -26.01
N ALA A 25 -29.95 1.42 -24.70
CA ALA A 25 -29.35 2.39 -23.82
C ALA A 25 -27.83 2.29 -24.00
N ARG A 26 -27.25 3.30 -24.63
CA ARG A 26 -25.79 3.47 -24.62
C ARG A 26 -25.43 3.74 -23.16
N PHE A 27 -24.99 2.72 -22.45
CA PHE A 27 -24.24 2.93 -21.24
C PHE A 27 -22.98 3.67 -21.67
N SER A 28 -22.99 4.98 -21.55
CA SER A 28 -21.76 5.75 -21.51
C SER A 28 -21.00 5.17 -20.32
N ALA A 29 -19.84 4.58 -20.56
CA ALA A 29 -18.92 4.27 -19.47
C ALA A 29 -18.59 5.63 -18.84
N GLU A 30 -19.30 5.99 -17.76
CA GLU A 30 -18.93 7.14 -16.95
C GLU A 30 -17.51 6.85 -16.48
N THR A 31 -16.56 7.61 -17.02
CA THR A 31 -15.20 7.61 -16.51
C THR A 31 -15.30 8.12 -15.08
N LEU A 32 -15.15 7.21 -14.12
CA LEU A 32 -15.16 7.58 -12.72
C LEU A 32 -14.04 8.63 -12.48
N PRO A 33 -14.27 9.63 -11.64
CA PRO A 33 -13.31 10.71 -11.45
C PRO A 33 -11.97 10.17 -10.94
N ASN A 34 -10.88 10.84 -11.31
CA ASN A 34 -9.56 10.55 -10.76
C ASN A 34 -9.62 10.62 -9.23
N GLN A 35 -9.05 9.62 -8.57
CA GLN A 35 -9.03 9.54 -7.12
C GLN A 35 -7.67 9.99 -6.59
N THR A 36 -7.65 10.87 -5.61
CA THR A 36 -6.43 11.25 -4.90
C THR A 36 -6.40 10.51 -3.56
N LEU A 37 -5.33 9.76 -3.32
CA LEU A 37 -5.06 9.08 -2.06
C LEU A 37 -3.85 9.69 -1.39
N ARG A 38 -3.97 9.97 -0.10
CA ARG A 38 -2.84 10.33 0.75
C ARG A 38 -2.25 9.08 1.36
N VAL A 39 -0.99 8.83 1.05
CA VAL A 39 -0.25 7.68 1.56
C VAL A 39 0.93 8.14 2.41
N MET A 40 1.26 7.36 3.43
CA MET A 40 2.35 7.65 4.35
C MET A 40 3.21 6.39 4.55
N THR A 41 4.52 6.56 4.67
CA THR A 41 5.40 5.57 5.29
C THR A 41 6.03 6.14 6.55
N TYR A 42 6.11 5.33 7.60
CA TYR A 42 6.67 5.76 8.88
C TYR A 42 7.31 4.59 9.63
N ASN A 43 8.64 4.59 9.72
CA ASN A 43 9.35 3.76 10.68
C ASN A 43 9.13 4.38 12.07
N ILE A 44 8.43 3.66 12.96
CA ILE A 44 8.01 4.19 14.27
C ILE A 44 8.98 3.88 15.41
N HIS A 45 10.10 3.20 15.11
CA HIS A 45 11.10 2.82 16.09
C HIS A 45 10.46 2.27 17.38
N VAL A 46 9.62 1.26 17.23
CA VAL A 46 8.84 0.62 18.30
C VAL A 46 8.13 1.62 19.23
N GLY A 47 7.60 2.70 18.66
CA GLY A 47 6.92 3.76 19.42
C GLY A 47 7.83 4.62 20.31
N VAL A 48 9.16 4.47 20.20
CA VAL A 48 10.14 5.16 21.05
C VAL A 48 10.70 6.38 20.33
N GLY A 49 10.45 7.56 20.89
CA GLY A 49 10.94 8.82 20.33
C GLY A 49 12.43 9.10 20.60
N MET A 50 12.92 10.22 20.04
CA MET A 50 14.30 10.69 20.27
C MET A 50 14.59 10.97 21.74
N ASP A 51 13.56 11.22 22.54
CA ASP A 51 13.63 11.37 24.01
C ASP A 51 13.70 10.02 24.77
N LYS A 52 13.78 8.90 24.05
CA LYS A 52 13.82 7.52 24.55
C LYS A 52 12.57 7.11 25.33
N LYS A 53 11.43 7.76 25.09
CA LYS A 53 10.15 7.41 25.71
C LYS A 53 9.24 6.70 24.72
N LEU A 54 8.66 5.59 25.15
CA LEU A 54 7.58 4.90 24.46
C LEU A 54 6.30 5.74 24.54
N ASP A 55 5.77 6.19 23.39
CA ASP A 55 4.57 7.03 23.33
C ASP A 55 3.83 6.84 22.01
N LEU A 56 2.92 5.87 21.98
CA LEU A 56 2.10 5.58 20.80
C LEU A 56 1.05 6.66 20.52
N ALA A 57 0.63 7.42 21.54
CA ALA A 57 -0.29 8.54 21.33
C ALA A 57 0.39 9.66 20.54
N ARG A 58 1.67 9.90 20.77
CA ARG A 58 2.50 10.82 19.98
C ARG A 58 2.65 10.37 18.53
N ILE A 59 2.96 9.07 18.28
CA ILE A 59 2.98 8.49 16.94
C ILE A 59 1.62 8.67 16.24
N ALA A 60 0.52 8.29 16.90
CA ALA A 60 -0.83 8.47 16.37
C ALA A 60 -1.17 9.94 16.10
N GLY A 61 -0.71 10.86 16.94
CA GLY A 61 -0.85 12.31 16.76
C GLY A 61 -0.20 12.80 15.47
N VAL A 62 1.02 12.32 15.16
CA VAL A 62 1.72 12.62 13.90
C VAL A 62 0.94 12.08 12.70
N ILE A 63 0.47 10.83 12.76
CA ILE A 63 -0.33 10.22 11.70
C ILE A 63 -1.63 11.00 11.48
N ASN A 64 -2.40 11.25 12.55
CA ASN A 64 -3.69 11.92 12.46
C ASN A 64 -3.58 13.36 11.92
N ALA A 65 -2.52 14.08 12.25
CA ALA A 65 -2.28 15.44 11.75
C ALA A 65 -2.11 15.51 10.23
N GLN A 66 -1.68 14.41 9.60
CA GLN A 66 -1.52 14.34 8.14
C GLN A 66 -2.77 13.84 7.41
N HIS A 67 -3.74 13.27 8.13
CA HIS A 67 -4.95 12.66 7.55
C HIS A 67 -4.67 11.67 6.41
N PRO A 68 -3.75 10.70 6.55
CA PRO A 68 -3.47 9.74 5.49
C PRO A 68 -4.64 8.78 5.29
N ASP A 69 -4.79 8.29 4.08
CA ASP A 69 -5.75 7.23 3.74
C ASP A 69 -5.15 5.84 4.00
N LEU A 70 -3.84 5.71 3.75
CA LEU A 70 -3.06 4.48 3.93
C LEU A 70 -1.72 4.79 4.58
N VAL A 71 -1.30 3.97 5.56
CA VAL A 71 -0.01 4.12 6.23
C VAL A 71 0.71 2.77 6.24
N GLY A 72 1.95 2.75 5.77
CA GLY A 72 2.88 1.65 5.99
C GLY A 72 3.76 1.97 7.19
N LEU A 73 3.77 1.08 8.17
CA LEU A 73 4.56 1.20 9.39
C LEU A 73 5.67 0.15 9.40
N GLN A 74 6.84 0.55 9.86
CA GLN A 74 7.99 -0.30 10.08
C GLN A 74 8.37 -0.26 11.56
N GLU A 75 9.08 -1.28 12.03
CA GLU A 75 9.50 -1.47 13.42
C GLU A 75 8.33 -1.45 14.40
N VAL A 76 7.38 -2.35 14.17
CA VAL A 76 6.19 -2.49 15.01
C VAL A 76 6.34 -3.70 15.94
N ASP A 77 6.26 -3.48 17.24
CA ASP A 77 6.22 -4.53 18.26
C ASP A 77 4.78 -4.97 18.56
N ARG A 78 4.64 -6.26 18.84
CA ARG A 78 3.38 -6.84 19.28
C ARG A 78 3.63 -7.80 20.44
N GLY A 79 3.28 -7.39 21.65
CA GLY A 79 3.47 -8.20 22.85
C GLY A 79 4.93 -8.40 23.27
N VAL A 80 5.83 -7.50 22.84
CA VAL A 80 7.27 -7.56 23.14
C VAL A 80 7.58 -6.93 24.50
N THR A 81 8.49 -7.54 25.28
CA THR A 81 8.82 -7.06 26.63
C THR A 81 9.35 -5.63 26.64
N ARG A 82 10.21 -5.23 25.68
CA ARG A 82 10.78 -3.86 25.60
C ARG A 82 9.71 -2.78 25.46
N THR A 83 8.58 -3.12 24.89
CA THR A 83 7.41 -2.24 24.71
C THR A 83 6.27 -2.59 25.68
N GLN A 84 6.63 -3.13 26.87
CA GLN A 84 5.71 -3.42 27.98
C GLN A 84 4.59 -4.41 27.63
N GLY A 85 4.81 -5.28 26.62
CA GLY A 85 3.82 -6.25 26.18
C GLY A 85 2.66 -5.64 25.38
N ILE A 86 2.77 -4.38 24.94
CA ILE A 86 1.73 -3.70 24.17
C ILE A 86 1.60 -4.31 22.77
N ASP A 87 0.38 -4.45 22.27
CA ASP A 87 0.09 -4.66 20.85
C ASP A 87 0.04 -3.27 20.18
N GLU A 88 1.20 -2.79 19.69
CA GLU A 88 1.35 -1.42 19.17
C GLU A 88 0.41 -1.14 18.01
N ILE A 89 0.24 -2.11 17.08
CA ILE A 89 -0.62 -1.86 15.92
C ILE A 89 -2.09 -1.79 16.32
N ALA A 90 -2.53 -2.60 17.26
CA ALA A 90 -3.91 -2.54 17.74
C ALA A 90 -4.20 -1.21 18.45
N GLU A 91 -3.25 -0.71 19.25
CA GLU A 91 -3.39 0.59 19.91
C GLU A 91 -3.33 1.76 18.91
N LEU A 92 -2.42 1.73 17.93
CA LEU A 92 -2.37 2.73 16.86
C LEU A 92 -3.64 2.74 16.02
N ALA A 93 -4.17 1.57 15.66
CA ALA A 93 -5.43 1.45 14.91
C ALA A 93 -6.60 2.09 15.66
N LYS A 94 -6.69 1.86 16.97
CA LYS A 94 -7.70 2.49 17.84
C LYS A 94 -7.53 4.02 17.89
N LEU A 95 -6.30 4.51 18.10
CA LEU A 95 -5.99 5.94 18.21
C LEU A 95 -6.19 6.70 16.89
N THR A 96 -5.98 6.03 15.75
CA THR A 96 -6.16 6.61 14.42
C THR A 96 -7.54 6.34 13.82
N ARG A 97 -8.33 5.43 14.41
CA ARG A 97 -9.61 4.93 13.89
C ARG A 97 -9.49 4.35 12.48
N MET A 98 -8.44 3.58 12.27
CA MET A 98 -8.16 2.93 10.99
C MET A 98 -8.22 1.40 11.14
N ASP A 99 -8.58 0.69 10.07
CA ASP A 99 -8.37 -0.75 9.97
C ASP A 99 -6.88 -1.05 9.92
N TYR A 100 -6.47 -2.27 10.30
CA TYR A 100 -5.06 -2.63 10.28
C TYR A 100 -4.79 -4.05 9.82
N ALA A 101 -3.56 -4.26 9.37
CA ALA A 101 -2.96 -5.56 9.14
C ALA A 101 -1.53 -5.56 9.68
N PHE A 102 -1.10 -6.70 10.24
CA PHE A 102 0.23 -6.88 10.82
C PHE A 102 0.89 -8.14 10.25
N ALA A 103 2.18 -8.02 9.96
CA ALA A 103 3.02 -9.12 9.54
C ALA A 103 4.28 -9.18 10.41
N PHE A 104 4.45 -10.26 11.14
CA PHE A 104 5.65 -10.43 11.95
C PHE A 104 6.80 -10.99 11.11
N ASN A 105 7.96 -10.37 11.22
CA ASN A 105 9.19 -10.84 10.59
C ASN A 105 9.95 -11.81 11.49
N LEU A 106 9.97 -11.55 12.78
CA LEU A 106 10.66 -12.38 13.76
C LEU A 106 9.98 -12.37 15.14
N ARG A 107 10.28 -13.38 15.93
CA ARG A 107 9.94 -13.42 17.36
C ARG A 107 11.03 -12.73 18.16
N TYR A 108 10.63 -11.87 19.07
CA TYR A 108 11.56 -11.11 19.88
C TYR A 108 11.02 -10.90 21.30
N GLN A 109 11.83 -11.20 22.33
CA GLN A 109 11.50 -11.00 23.74
C GLN A 109 10.07 -11.42 24.14
N GLY A 110 9.64 -12.60 23.71
CA GLY A 110 8.33 -13.16 24.03
C GLY A 110 7.18 -12.74 23.08
N GLY A 111 7.38 -11.72 22.27
CA GLY A 111 6.41 -11.20 21.30
C GLY A 111 6.83 -11.36 19.85
N GLN A 112 6.31 -10.48 19.02
CA GLN A 112 6.50 -10.42 17.58
C GLN A 112 6.94 -9.00 17.16
N TYR A 113 7.84 -8.91 16.21
CA TYR A 113 8.31 -7.65 15.62
C TYR A 113 8.17 -7.73 14.10
N GLY A 114 7.77 -6.62 13.47
CA GLY A 114 7.56 -6.64 12.03
C GLY A 114 7.09 -5.32 11.44
N VAL A 115 6.24 -5.45 10.42
CA VAL A 115 5.68 -4.34 9.65
C VAL A 115 4.16 -4.35 9.69
N ALA A 116 3.52 -3.20 9.53
CA ALA A 116 2.07 -3.09 9.60
C ALA A 116 1.50 -2.10 8.60
N ILE A 117 0.22 -2.23 8.33
CA ILE A 117 -0.55 -1.30 7.50
C ILE A 117 -1.71 -0.77 8.34
N LEU A 118 -1.93 0.56 8.29
CA LEU A 118 -3.18 1.19 8.68
C LEU A 118 -3.94 1.65 7.44
N SER A 119 -5.26 1.50 7.43
CA SER A 119 -6.11 1.85 6.30
C SER A 119 -7.41 2.50 6.75
N ARG A 120 -7.80 3.61 6.13
CA ARG A 120 -9.16 4.18 6.26
C ARG A 120 -10.20 3.37 5.51
N PHE A 121 -9.75 2.53 4.59
CA PHE A 121 -10.61 1.71 3.75
C PHE A 121 -10.61 0.25 4.23
N PRO A 122 -11.68 -0.51 3.97
CA PRO A 122 -11.71 -1.92 4.34
C PRO A 122 -10.57 -2.71 3.68
N ILE A 123 -9.82 -3.44 4.50
CA ILE A 123 -8.80 -4.40 4.04
C ILE A 123 -9.54 -5.70 3.68
N ARG A 124 -9.45 -6.13 2.41
CA ARG A 124 -10.15 -7.31 1.87
C ARG A 124 -9.34 -8.59 1.97
N ALA A 125 -8.03 -8.47 1.77
CA ALA A 125 -7.09 -9.59 1.84
C ALA A 125 -5.70 -9.09 2.21
N THR A 126 -4.88 -9.99 2.74
CA THR A 126 -3.47 -9.73 3.02
C THR A 126 -2.61 -10.87 2.53
N ASP A 127 -1.39 -10.56 2.07
CA ASP A 127 -0.33 -11.52 1.74
C ASP A 127 0.95 -11.06 2.46
N HIS A 128 1.49 -11.95 3.30
CA HIS A 128 2.73 -11.71 4.03
C HIS A 128 3.79 -12.69 3.57
N ARG A 129 4.97 -12.17 3.24
CA ARG A 129 6.13 -13.01 2.87
C ARG A 129 7.38 -12.53 3.57
N LEU A 130 8.11 -13.50 4.10
CA LEU A 130 9.45 -13.30 4.62
C LEU A 130 10.46 -13.44 3.49
N PHE A 131 11.47 -12.58 3.48
CA PHE A 131 12.60 -12.70 2.58
C PHE A 131 13.52 -13.83 2.99
N GLN A 132 14.18 -14.42 2.01
CA GLN A 132 15.29 -15.35 2.25
C GLN A 132 16.56 -14.54 2.48
N ASN A 133 17.29 -14.85 3.53
CA ASN A 133 18.57 -14.25 3.81
C ASN A 133 19.70 -15.10 3.20
N THR A 134 20.71 -14.44 2.65
CA THR A 134 21.92 -15.09 2.14
C THR A 134 22.96 -15.33 3.23
N ARG A 135 22.75 -14.76 4.41
CA ARG A 135 23.62 -14.82 5.58
C ARG A 135 22.79 -14.66 6.86
N GLU A 136 23.41 -14.81 8.02
CA GLU A 136 22.78 -14.48 9.28
C GLU A 136 22.55 -12.98 9.37
N ALA A 137 21.28 -12.57 9.36
CA ALA A 137 20.82 -11.20 9.46
C ALA A 137 19.42 -11.18 10.07
N GLU A 138 18.95 -10.01 10.49
CA GLU A 138 17.59 -9.84 10.97
C GLU A 138 16.59 -10.24 9.88
N ARG A 139 15.58 -11.05 10.23
CA ARG A 139 14.56 -11.47 9.27
C ARG A 139 13.70 -10.29 8.87
N ARG A 140 13.65 -10.07 7.58
CA ARG A 140 12.84 -9.03 6.93
C ARG A 140 11.74 -9.66 6.07
N GLY A 141 10.82 -8.82 5.61
CA GLY A 141 9.71 -9.24 4.78
C GLY A 141 8.82 -8.07 4.41
N PHE A 142 7.70 -8.38 3.79
CA PHE A 142 6.70 -7.38 3.44
C PHE A 142 5.29 -7.88 3.73
N ILE A 143 4.36 -6.96 3.88
CA ILE A 143 2.92 -7.23 3.84
C ILE A 143 2.29 -6.46 2.69
N ARG A 144 1.44 -7.14 1.92
CA ARG A 144 0.54 -6.56 0.94
C ARG A 144 -0.89 -6.63 1.46
N ALA A 145 -1.59 -5.52 1.41
CA ALA A 145 -3.03 -5.46 1.65
C ALA A 145 -3.77 -5.11 0.35
N GLU A 146 -4.84 -5.83 0.06
CA GLU A 146 -5.83 -5.42 -0.93
C GLU A 146 -6.88 -4.57 -0.22
N VAL A 147 -6.92 -3.29 -0.53
CA VAL A 147 -7.86 -2.33 0.03
C VAL A 147 -8.93 -1.95 -0.97
N SER A 148 -10.18 -1.84 -0.49
CA SER A 148 -11.32 -1.45 -1.33
C SER A 148 -11.57 0.05 -1.21
N VAL A 149 -11.13 0.80 -2.23
CA VAL A 149 -11.28 2.24 -2.30
C VAL A 149 -12.41 2.57 -3.28
N ASP A 150 -13.55 3.03 -2.78
CA ASP A 150 -14.76 3.31 -3.58
C ASP A 150 -15.15 2.15 -4.51
N GLY A 151 -15.05 0.91 -4.00
CA GLY A 151 -15.38 -0.30 -4.74
C GLY A 151 -14.29 -0.85 -5.67
N ARG A 152 -13.14 -0.17 -5.77
CA ARG A 152 -11.97 -0.61 -6.54
C ARG A 152 -10.91 -1.22 -5.64
N LEU A 153 -10.24 -2.24 -6.12
CA LEU A 153 -9.12 -2.85 -5.39
C LEU A 153 -7.83 -2.12 -5.72
N LEU A 154 -7.13 -1.73 -4.66
CA LEU A 154 -5.78 -1.18 -4.66
C LEU A 154 -4.88 -2.11 -3.85
N ASN A 155 -3.68 -2.36 -4.32
CA ASN A 155 -2.66 -3.08 -3.58
C ASN A 155 -1.73 -2.10 -2.88
N PHE A 156 -1.67 -2.20 -1.56
CA PHE A 156 -0.77 -1.40 -0.74
C PHE A 156 0.21 -2.31 -0.01
N VAL A 157 1.49 -2.03 -0.13
CA VAL A 157 2.58 -2.86 0.38
C VAL A 157 3.45 -2.03 1.30
N THR A 158 3.85 -2.60 2.45
CA THR A 158 4.92 -2.03 3.26
C THR A 158 6.00 -3.07 3.53
N THR A 159 7.25 -2.60 3.54
CA THR A 159 8.44 -3.41 3.77
C THR A 159 9.44 -2.67 4.66
N HIS A 160 10.41 -3.42 5.18
CA HIS A 160 11.59 -2.88 5.84
C HIS A 160 12.77 -3.76 5.43
N LEU A 161 13.73 -3.22 4.68
CA LEU A 161 14.88 -3.97 4.16
C LEU A 161 16.05 -4.00 5.15
N ASP A 162 17.01 -4.88 4.87
CA ASP A 162 18.21 -5.06 5.69
C ASP A 162 18.99 -3.74 5.85
N TYR A 163 19.30 -3.39 7.10
CA TYR A 163 20.07 -2.18 7.40
C TYR A 163 21.59 -2.39 7.35
N GLN A 164 22.04 -3.64 7.49
CA GLN A 164 23.46 -3.95 7.64
C GLN A 164 24.19 -4.13 6.32
N TYR A 165 23.59 -4.86 5.37
CA TYR A 165 24.29 -5.34 4.18
C TYR A 165 23.62 -4.86 2.90
N GLU A 166 24.38 -4.18 2.05
CA GLU A 166 23.90 -3.68 0.75
C GLU A 166 23.47 -4.82 -0.18
N ASP A 167 24.21 -5.92 -0.24
CA ASP A 167 23.86 -7.09 -1.04
C ASP A 167 22.62 -7.81 -0.48
N GLY A 168 22.42 -7.80 0.85
CA GLY A 168 21.19 -8.25 1.50
C GLY A 168 19.98 -7.43 1.03
N ARG A 169 20.06 -6.11 1.14
CA ARG A 169 19.00 -5.19 0.66
C ARG A 169 18.65 -5.39 -0.80
N LEU A 170 19.68 -5.53 -1.65
CA LEU A 170 19.45 -5.76 -3.08
C LEU A 170 18.70 -7.08 -3.30
N PHE A 171 19.12 -8.18 -2.64
CA PHE A 171 18.47 -9.47 -2.76
C PHE A 171 17.03 -9.46 -2.24
N GLU A 172 16.75 -8.74 -1.15
CA GLU A 172 15.41 -8.53 -0.62
C GLU A 172 14.52 -7.73 -1.58
N ALA A 173 15.07 -6.68 -2.21
CA ALA A 173 14.37 -5.91 -3.24
C ALA A 173 14.05 -6.75 -4.49
N GLU A 174 14.95 -7.63 -4.92
CA GLU A 174 14.72 -8.59 -6.02
C GLU A 174 13.56 -9.55 -5.68
N GLN A 175 13.53 -10.08 -4.46
CA GLN A 175 12.46 -10.94 -3.98
C GLN A 175 11.13 -10.20 -3.91
N LEU A 176 11.12 -8.96 -3.41
CA LEU A 176 9.95 -8.10 -3.38
C LEU A 176 9.38 -7.89 -4.80
N LEU A 177 10.20 -7.49 -5.76
CA LEU A 177 9.79 -7.31 -7.15
C LEU A 177 9.27 -8.60 -7.77
N SER A 178 9.95 -9.72 -7.53
CA SER A 178 9.51 -11.04 -8.01
C SER A 178 8.15 -11.45 -7.45
N ALA A 179 7.90 -11.15 -6.16
CA ALA A 179 6.63 -11.45 -5.52
C ALA A 179 5.48 -10.57 -6.05
N LEU A 180 5.78 -9.35 -6.47
CA LEU A 180 4.77 -8.36 -6.90
C LEU A 180 4.53 -8.32 -8.41
N LYS A 181 5.33 -9.02 -9.22
CA LYS A 181 5.28 -8.95 -10.71
C LYS A 181 3.91 -9.27 -11.31
N ASP A 182 3.19 -10.24 -10.72
CA ASP A 182 1.90 -10.74 -11.23
C ASP A 182 0.68 -10.10 -10.54
N VAL A 183 0.91 -9.18 -9.58
CA VAL A 183 -0.17 -8.46 -8.88
C VAL A 183 -0.91 -7.57 -9.87
N LYS A 184 -2.24 -7.69 -9.91
CA LYS A 184 -3.09 -6.92 -10.82
C LYS A 184 -3.65 -5.66 -10.16
N GLY A 185 -3.87 -4.62 -10.97
CA GLY A 185 -4.40 -3.33 -10.52
C GLY A 185 -3.35 -2.41 -9.89
N PRO A 186 -3.77 -1.22 -9.44
CA PRO A 186 -2.87 -0.23 -8.87
C PRO A 186 -2.06 -0.79 -7.70
N LEU A 187 -0.75 -0.52 -7.71
CA LEU A 187 0.20 -1.05 -6.73
C LEU A 187 1.09 0.09 -6.21
N ILE A 188 1.01 0.29 -4.89
CA ILE A 188 1.82 1.25 -4.14
C ILE A 188 2.68 0.46 -3.15
N VAL A 189 3.97 0.75 -3.12
CA VAL A 189 4.95 0.11 -2.21
C VAL A 189 5.61 1.19 -1.39
N VAL A 190 5.53 1.08 -0.07
CA VAL A 190 6.15 2.03 0.84
C VAL A 190 7.07 1.31 1.83
N GLY A 191 7.96 2.03 2.48
CA GLY A 191 8.78 1.42 3.52
C GLY A 191 10.10 2.13 3.77
N ASP A 192 10.81 1.59 4.76
CA ASP A 192 12.21 1.85 5.01
C ASP A 192 13.05 0.85 4.19
N PHE A 193 13.70 1.36 3.17
CA PHE A 193 14.55 0.56 2.29
C PHE A 193 16.00 0.49 2.77
N ASN A 194 16.34 1.23 3.83
CA ASN A 194 17.72 1.34 4.35
C ASN A 194 18.75 1.64 3.27
N ASP A 195 18.34 2.18 2.15
CA ASP A 195 19.17 2.47 0.98
C ASP A 195 18.97 3.92 0.51
N ILE A 196 20.04 4.58 0.13
CA ILE A 196 19.99 5.94 -0.40
C ILE A 196 19.60 5.94 -1.90
N PRO A 197 19.25 7.10 -2.50
CA PRO A 197 18.87 7.15 -3.92
C PRO A 197 19.92 6.62 -4.90
N ALA A 198 21.20 6.69 -4.54
CA ALA A 198 22.30 6.12 -5.34
C ALA A 198 22.53 4.62 -5.08
N GLY A 199 21.87 4.03 -4.08
CA GLY A 199 22.06 2.65 -3.69
C GLY A 199 21.37 1.67 -4.64
N ARG A 200 21.85 0.44 -4.65
CA ARG A 200 21.47 -0.59 -5.65
C ARG A 200 20.01 -1.04 -5.51
N ALA A 201 19.50 -1.18 -4.28
CA ALA A 201 18.11 -1.58 -4.04
C ALA A 201 17.13 -0.49 -4.51
N HIS A 202 17.41 0.80 -4.20
CA HIS A 202 16.61 1.90 -4.71
C HIS A 202 16.63 1.98 -6.24
N GLN A 203 17.82 1.87 -6.87
CA GLN A 203 17.94 1.89 -8.33
C GLN A 203 17.16 0.74 -8.99
N LEU A 204 17.18 -0.45 -8.40
CA LEU A 204 16.41 -1.59 -8.86
C LEU A 204 14.90 -1.32 -8.80
N MET A 205 14.41 -0.76 -7.69
CA MET A 205 13.00 -0.37 -7.56
C MET A 205 12.61 0.65 -8.63
N ARG A 206 13.43 1.66 -8.85
CA ARG A 206 13.22 2.72 -9.84
C ARG A 206 13.10 2.23 -11.28
N TYR A 207 13.63 1.07 -11.60
CA TYR A 207 13.50 0.50 -12.93
C TYR A 207 12.04 0.16 -13.29
N GLN A 208 11.21 -0.21 -12.32
CA GLN A 208 9.82 -0.61 -12.53
C GLN A 208 8.79 0.31 -11.88
N PHE A 209 9.22 1.13 -10.90
CA PHE A 209 8.35 1.97 -10.09
C PHE A 209 8.73 3.44 -10.19
N GLY A 210 7.73 4.31 -10.21
CA GLY A 210 7.90 5.73 -9.93
C GLY A 210 8.22 5.95 -8.46
N ASP A 211 9.10 6.88 -8.16
CA ASP A 211 9.39 7.38 -6.81
C ASP A 211 8.64 8.69 -6.61
N ALA A 212 7.73 8.73 -5.64
CA ALA A 212 6.83 9.86 -5.43
C ALA A 212 7.58 11.16 -5.15
N TRP A 213 8.72 11.10 -4.44
CA TRP A 213 9.55 12.28 -4.17
C TRP A 213 10.17 12.87 -5.43
N ILE A 214 10.69 12.01 -6.29
CA ILE A 214 11.32 12.45 -7.54
C ILE A 214 10.27 12.99 -8.52
N GLU A 215 9.08 12.38 -8.57
CA GLU A 215 8.01 12.84 -9.45
C GLU A 215 7.38 14.17 -9.03
N ASP A 216 7.35 14.48 -7.74
CA ASP A 216 6.94 15.78 -7.23
C ASP A 216 7.86 16.92 -7.69
N ARG A 217 9.05 16.59 -8.21
CA ARG A 217 10.08 17.54 -8.61
C ARG A 217 10.46 18.51 -7.47
N SER A 218 10.36 18.04 -6.23
CA SER A 218 10.79 18.79 -5.06
C SER A 218 12.27 19.18 -5.22
N THR A 219 12.60 20.39 -4.87
CA THR A 219 14.00 20.86 -4.78
C THR A 219 14.68 20.44 -3.48
N GLU A 220 13.89 19.87 -2.54
CA GLU A 220 14.41 19.38 -1.27
C GLU A 220 14.94 17.95 -1.41
N GLU A 221 15.90 17.58 -0.57
CA GLU A 221 16.55 16.26 -0.60
C GLU A 221 15.63 15.12 -0.12
N GLY A 222 14.59 15.44 0.66
CA GLY A 222 13.65 14.46 1.20
C GLY A 222 14.25 13.55 2.27
N PHE A 223 15.22 14.04 3.03
CA PHE A 223 15.87 13.25 4.07
C PHE A 223 14.89 12.84 5.16
N SER A 224 14.89 11.56 5.48
CA SER A 224 13.98 10.96 6.46
C SER A 224 14.67 10.45 7.73
N TYR A 225 16.01 10.38 7.72
CA TYR A 225 16.81 9.83 8.82
C TYR A 225 18.16 10.57 8.99
N PRO A 226 18.68 10.72 10.24
CA PRO A 226 17.95 10.59 11.51
C PRO A 226 17.04 11.80 11.75
N ALA A 227 15.98 11.62 12.57
CA ALA A 227 14.93 12.63 12.74
C ALA A 227 15.39 13.97 13.33
N ASP A 228 16.40 13.97 14.18
CA ASP A 228 16.95 15.18 14.82
C ASP A 228 17.84 16.00 13.87
N LYS A 229 18.47 15.35 12.89
CA LYS A 229 19.32 15.99 11.88
C LYS A 229 19.24 15.19 10.56
N PRO A 230 18.14 15.29 9.83
CA PRO A 230 17.95 14.48 8.63
C PRO A 230 19.07 14.67 7.60
N ALA A 231 19.70 13.56 7.19
CA ALA A 231 20.84 13.55 6.29
C ALA A 231 20.81 12.42 5.26
N LYS A 232 19.83 11.49 5.37
CA LYS A 232 19.64 10.38 4.44
C LYS A 232 18.17 10.25 4.07
N ARG A 233 17.89 10.01 2.80
CA ARG A 233 16.59 9.58 2.32
C ARG A 233 16.63 8.07 2.17
N ILE A 234 15.96 7.34 3.05
CA ILE A 234 15.94 5.88 3.10
C ILE A 234 14.50 5.34 3.18
N ASP A 235 13.52 6.20 3.45
CA ASP A 235 12.10 5.88 3.42
C ASP A 235 11.48 6.37 2.12
N TYR A 236 10.70 5.52 1.47
CA TYR A 236 10.20 5.77 0.12
C TYR A 236 8.72 5.44 -0.03
N ILE A 237 8.09 6.13 -0.97
CA ILE A 237 6.77 5.83 -1.52
C ILE A 237 6.97 5.59 -3.02
N PHE A 238 6.82 4.33 -3.43
CA PHE A 238 6.87 3.90 -4.81
C PHE A 238 5.48 3.54 -5.32
N PHE A 239 5.25 3.71 -6.61
CA PHE A 239 4.06 3.22 -7.28
C PHE A 239 4.43 2.64 -8.64
N ARG A 240 3.71 1.59 -9.07
CA ARG A 240 4.02 0.94 -10.34
C ARG A 240 3.61 1.84 -11.50
N SER A 241 4.58 2.23 -12.33
CA SER A 241 4.42 3.28 -13.35
C SER A 241 3.35 2.98 -14.39
N ILE A 242 3.10 1.70 -14.71
CA ILE A 242 2.09 1.27 -15.68
C ILE A 242 0.65 1.47 -15.18
N ASP A 243 0.43 1.62 -13.88
CA ASP A 243 -0.89 1.67 -13.26
C ASP A 243 -1.56 3.04 -13.35
N ARG A 244 -1.00 3.97 -14.12
CA ARG A 244 -1.50 5.36 -14.28
C ARG A 244 -1.60 6.12 -12.95
N VAL A 245 -0.74 5.80 -11.99
CA VAL A 245 -0.57 6.55 -10.76
C VAL A 245 0.39 7.70 -11.00
N ARG A 246 0.12 8.88 -10.41
CA ARG A 246 1.00 10.06 -10.48
C ARG A 246 1.09 10.74 -9.13
N THR A 247 2.24 11.30 -8.82
CA THR A 247 2.41 12.15 -7.65
C THR A 247 1.84 13.53 -7.92
N LYS A 248 1.01 14.01 -6.99
CA LYS A 248 0.55 15.41 -6.94
C LYS A 248 1.46 16.23 -6.04
N ARG A 249 1.90 15.64 -4.93
CA ARG A 249 2.75 16.25 -3.93
C ARG A 249 3.41 15.17 -3.07
N ALA A 250 4.64 15.41 -2.63
CA ALA A 250 5.33 14.63 -1.59
C ALA A 250 6.00 15.57 -0.58
N TRP A 251 6.03 15.18 0.71
CA TRP A 251 6.64 16.00 1.77
C TRP A 251 7.11 15.15 2.95
N ILE A 252 7.99 15.74 3.74
CA ILE A 252 8.49 15.21 5.01
C ILE A 252 7.72 15.85 6.16
N VAL A 253 7.45 15.09 7.21
CA VAL A 253 6.81 15.59 8.44
C VAL A 253 7.84 15.66 9.55
N ASN A 254 8.36 16.84 9.84
CA ASN A 254 9.35 17.02 10.89
C ASN A 254 8.76 16.68 12.26
N THR A 255 9.35 15.69 12.93
CA THR A 255 8.95 15.22 14.26
C THR A 255 10.10 14.50 14.95
N LEU A 256 10.10 14.47 16.27
CA LEU A 256 11.02 13.67 17.09
C LEU A 256 10.32 12.47 17.76
N ALA A 257 9.13 12.11 17.27
CA ALA A 257 8.35 11.02 17.81
C ALA A 257 8.93 9.62 17.50
N SER A 258 9.84 9.53 16.51
CA SER A 258 10.67 8.38 16.15
C SER A 258 12.08 8.89 15.82
N ASP A 259 13.02 8.01 15.53
CA ASP A 259 14.33 8.35 14.95
C ASP A 259 14.26 8.52 13.42
N HIS A 260 13.13 8.22 12.80
CA HIS A 260 12.77 8.59 11.43
C HIS A 260 11.71 9.68 11.41
N VAL A 261 11.67 10.46 10.34
CA VAL A 261 10.54 11.34 10.02
C VAL A 261 9.68 10.74 8.92
N PRO A 262 8.32 10.83 9.03
CA PRO A 262 7.43 10.25 8.03
C PRO A 262 7.58 10.92 6.66
N VAL A 263 7.44 10.12 5.61
CA VAL A 263 7.25 10.57 4.23
C VAL A 263 5.79 10.44 3.85
N VAL A 264 5.23 11.48 3.26
CA VAL A 264 3.81 11.52 2.85
C VAL A 264 3.74 11.91 1.38
N ALA A 265 2.78 11.33 0.66
CA ALA A 265 2.48 11.72 -0.72
C ALA A 265 0.99 11.72 -1.01
N ASP A 266 0.52 12.70 -1.78
CA ASP A 266 -0.77 12.69 -2.44
C ASP A 266 -0.59 12.09 -3.84
N LEU A 267 -1.17 10.92 -4.06
CA LEU A 267 -1.11 10.16 -5.31
C LEU A 267 -2.45 10.22 -6.04
N GLU A 268 -2.46 10.64 -7.30
CA GLU A 268 -3.61 10.57 -8.18
C GLU A 268 -3.62 9.24 -8.92
N ILE A 269 -4.71 8.48 -8.76
CA ILE A 269 -4.95 7.24 -9.51
C ILE A 269 -5.91 7.57 -10.63
N LYS A 270 -5.46 7.45 -11.88
CA LYS A 270 -6.30 7.69 -13.07
C LYS A 270 -7.09 6.43 -13.43
N THR A 271 -8.31 6.65 -13.80
CA THR A 271 -9.25 5.61 -14.23
C THR A 271 -9.13 5.32 -15.72
#